data_67e361736b1b195b93e287f6cd3d51ec
#
_entry.id   67e361736b1b195b93e287f6cd3d51ec
#
_cell.length_a   1.000
_cell.length_b   1.000
_cell.length_c   1.000
_cell.angle_alpha   90.00
_cell.angle_beta   90.00
_cell.angle_gamma   90.00
#
_symmetry.space_group_name_H-M   'P 1'
#
loop_
_entity.id
_entity.type
_entity.pdbx_description
1 polymer ?
#
loop_
_entity_poly.entity_id
_entity_poly.type
_entity_poly.pdbx_seq_one_letter_code
_entity_poly.pdbx_strand_id
1 'polypeptide(L)'
;MRALSFVFVAAVGVSALSILSARDGGLPFSGAALREIARIENEIDKIESESLIRLGSLPDNQVQQIELLGKLLLYDKELSVNRNEACAFCHMPEAGFTGPIAEFNRTTGSYPGSVRTRFSERKPQTHAYAPLSPVLHYNEGQGDLVGGNFWDMRATGRRLGNPAAEQAEGPPTNPVEMGLSDFSCAVYRASRRPYRALFESVWGAQAFAIDWPSDTDAVCNRPGPPPADDPSPVHLTSVDRGRAAATFDQMAQSIAGYESSHEVTAFTSKYDAVQAGKSQFTAQEQQGYDLFRGKAKCNECHRDGGPGEEPMFTDFTASNIGTPANPDLPFYAEGEPDARGYVANKRGQSFVDLGVGGFLADGHPLSQPSAVDARWKPLASQNLGRFKVPTLRDVDKRPMPDFVKAYAHNGYFKSLKQIVHFYNTRDVLPRCAPHDPREGTACWPAPETTDNMNKSKVGNLGLSSEEEDALVAFMQTLTDGFVPAARQ
;
A
#
# COMPACT_ATOMS: atom_id res chain seq x y z
N MET A 1 13.20 2.51 55.98
CA MET A 1 12.24 1.55 55.43
C MET A 1 11.15 2.35 54.73
N ARG A 2 11.22 2.45 53.40
CA ARG A 2 10.16 3.03 52.57
C ARG A 2 9.64 1.89 51.69
N ALA A 3 8.36 1.54 51.86
CA ALA A 3 7.68 0.51 51.11
C ALA A 3 7.42 1.01 49.68
N LEU A 4 7.92 0.28 48.69
CA LEU A 4 7.50 0.42 47.29
C LEU A 4 6.16 -0.32 47.13
N SER A 5 5.11 0.43 46.86
CA SER A 5 3.83 -0.14 46.41
C SER A 5 3.93 -0.44 44.93
N PHE A 6 3.95 -1.74 44.57
CA PHE A 6 3.73 -2.21 43.21
C PHE A 6 2.23 -2.11 42.90
N VAL A 7 1.85 -1.25 41.98
CA VAL A 7 0.51 -1.22 41.41
C VAL A 7 0.50 -2.30 40.31
N PHE A 8 -0.19 -3.39 40.59
CA PHE A 8 -0.58 -4.37 39.55
C PHE A 8 -1.67 -3.76 38.69
N VAL A 9 -1.36 -3.40 37.45
CA VAL A 9 -2.38 -3.12 36.45
C VAL A 9 -2.84 -4.48 35.93
N ALA A 10 -4.00 -4.91 36.41
CA ALA A 10 -4.70 -6.06 35.86
C ALA A 10 -5.23 -5.67 34.45
N ALA A 11 -4.62 -6.21 33.42
CA ALA A 11 -5.15 -6.15 32.06
C ALA A 11 -6.48 -6.90 32.01
N VAL A 12 -7.58 -6.15 31.97
CA VAL A 12 -8.90 -6.70 31.65
C VAL A 12 -8.92 -6.93 30.14
N GLY A 13 -8.62 -8.15 29.73
CA GLY A 13 -8.85 -8.62 28.36
C GLY A 13 -10.35 -8.70 28.09
N VAL A 14 -10.97 -7.60 27.71
CA VAL A 14 -12.28 -7.62 27.06
C VAL A 14 -12.02 -8.01 25.61
N SER A 15 -12.44 -9.21 25.24
CA SER A 15 -12.27 -9.74 23.89
C SER A 15 -12.86 -8.77 22.86
N ALA A 16 -12.01 -8.31 21.93
CA ALA A 16 -12.34 -7.39 20.83
C ALA A 16 -13.57 -7.85 20.00
N LEU A 17 -13.91 -9.14 20.05
CA LEU A 17 -15.11 -9.71 19.39
C LEU A 17 -16.43 -9.12 19.87
N SER A 18 -16.54 -8.64 21.11
CA SER A 18 -17.79 -8.10 21.66
C SER A 18 -18.05 -6.64 21.30
N ILE A 19 -17.02 -5.90 20.87
CA ILE A 19 -17.16 -4.48 20.49
C ILE A 19 -17.51 -4.32 19.00
N LEU A 20 -17.07 -5.27 18.16
CA LEU A 20 -17.36 -5.29 16.72
C LEU A 20 -18.83 -5.61 16.39
N SER A 21 -19.54 -6.34 17.25
CA SER A 21 -20.94 -6.79 16.95
C SER A 21 -22.04 -5.79 17.31
N ALA A 22 -21.73 -4.71 18.03
CA ALA A 22 -22.76 -3.85 18.62
C ALA A 22 -22.96 -2.48 17.94
N ARG A 23 -22.09 -2.07 17.00
CA ARG A 23 -22.16 -0.73 16.38
C ARG A 23 -22.52 -0.67 14.90
N ASP A 24 -22.24 -1.74 14.14
CA ASP A 24 -22.57 -1.80 12.71
C ASP A 24 -23.38 -3.06 12.45
N GLY A 25 -24.58 -2.92 11.93
CA GLY A 25 -25.48 -4.05 11.64
C GLY A 25 -24.76 -5.15 10.84
N GLY A 26 -24.35 -6.21 11.52
CA GLY A 26 -23.67 -7.42 11.06
C GLY A 26 -22.62 -7.18 9.97
N LEU A 27 -21.32 -7.04 10.35
CA LEU A 27 -20.25 -6.93 9.37
C LEU A 27 -20.32 -8.08 8.36
N PRO A 28 -20.17 -7.81 7.04
CA PRO A 28 -20.29 -8.81 5.98
C PRO A 28 -19.09 -9.75 5.89
N PHE A 29 -18.36 -9.97 7.01
CA PHE A 29 -17.13 -10.73 7.02
C PHE A 29 -17.36 -12.18 7.47
N SER A 30 -16.66 -13.09 6.82
CA SER A 30 -16.60 -14.48 7.27
C SER A 30 -15.94 -14.59 8.65
N GLY A 31 -16.26 -15.65 9.40
CA GLY A 31 -15.58 -15.90 10.67
C GLY A 31 -14.06 -16.08 10.52
N ALA A 32 -13.55 -16.47 9.34
CA ALA A 32 -12.13 -16.52 9.04
C ALA A 32 -11.54 -15.09 8.95
N ALA A 33 -12.17 -14.21 8.18
CA ALA A 33 -11.75 -12.81 8.07
C ALA A 33 -11.72 -12.12 9.43
N LEU A 34 -12.74 -12.31 10.27
CA LEU A 34 -12.79 -11.70 11.61
C LEU A 34 -11.64 -12.18 12.51
N ARG A 35 -11.25 -13.45 12.45
CA ARG A 35 -10.10 -13.96 13.22
C ARG A 35 -8.78 -13.38 12.71
N GLU A 36 -8.61 -13.25 11.40
CA GLU A 36 -7.39 -12.65 10.82
C GLU A 36 -7.31 -11.15 11.14
N ILE A 37 -8.42 -10.41 11.07
CA ILE A 37 -8.49 -9.01 11.50
C ILE A 37 -8.01 -8.89 12.95
N ALA A 38 -8.60 -9.66 13.87
CA ALA A 38 -8.22 -9.61 15.28
C ALA A 38 -6.74 -9.95 15.51
N ARG A 39 -6.18 -10.90 14.75
CA ARG A 39 -4.75 -11.23 14.79
C ARG A 39 -3.89 -10.04 14.36
N ILE A 40 -4.25 -9.38 13.26
CA ILE A 40 -3.50 -8.24 12.73
C ILE A 40 -3.61 -7.03 13.68
N GLU A 41 -4.80 -6.75 14.20
CA GLU A 41 -4.99 -5.68 15.20
C GLU A 41 -4.15 -5.90 16.46
N ASN A 42 -4.08 -7.14 16.97
CA ASN A 42 -3.22 -7.49 18.11
C ASN A 42 -1.74 -7.35 17.79
N GLU A 43 -1.29 -7.71 16.58
CA GLU A 43 0.12 -7.54 16.19
C GLU A 43 0.48 -6.06 16.02
N ILE A 44 -0.43 -5.23 15.48
CA ILE A 44 -0.28 -3.78 15.42
C ILE A 44 -0.11 -3.20 16.83
N ASP A 45 -0.98 -3.57 17.77
CA ASP A 45 -0.93 -3.08 19.17
C ASP A 45 0.39 -3.49 19.86
N LYS A 46 0.88 -4.68 19.59
CA LYS A 46 2.15 -5.17 20.10
C LYS A 46 3.31 -4.35 19.55
N ILE A 47 3.39 -4.15 18.22
CA ILE A 47 4.46 -3.40 17.57
C ILE A 47 4.44 -1.94 18.02
N GLU A 48 3.25 -1.32 18.13
CA GLU A 48 3.11 0.03 18.69
C GLU A 48 3.65 0.08 20.12
N SER A 49 3.22 -0.83 20.99
CA SER A 49 3.62 -0.89 22.39
C SER A 49 5.15 -1.07 22.54
N GLU A 50 5.76 -1.98 21.78
CA GLU A 50 7.21 -2.19 21.75
C GLU A 50 7.96 -0.93 21.26
N SER A 51 7.39 -0.20 20.30
CA SER A 51 7.96 1.04 19.79
C SER A 51 7.84 2.19 20.80
N LEU A 52 6.73 2.26 21.55
CA LEU A 52 6.54 3.25 22.62
C LEU A 52 7.52 3.06 23.78
N ILE A 53 7.93 1.82 24.11
CA ILE A 53 8.96 1.57 25.13
C ILE A 53 10.28 2.27 24.76
N ARG A 54 10.61 2.36 23.47
CA ARG A 54 11.83 3.03 22.98
C ARG A 54 11.84 4.54 23.24
N LEU A 55 10.70 5.16 23.55
CA LEU A 55 10.66 6.57 23.96
C LEU A 55 11.39 6.83 25.29
N GLY A 56 11.58 5.80 26.11
CA GLY A 56 12.38 5.88 27.35
C GLY A 56 13.89 5.94 27.15
N SER A 57 14.38 5.65 25.93
CA SER A 57 15.80 5.67 25.56
C SER A 57 15.94 6.01 24.07
N LEU A 58 15.73 7.30 23.75
CA LEU A 58 15.80 7.78 22.38
C LEU A 58 17.20 7.62 21.79
N PRO A 59 17.33 7.26 20.51
CA PRO A 59 18.60 7.32 19.80
C PRO A 59 19.14 8.76 19.76
N ASP A 60 20.46 8.91 19.79
CA ASP A 60 21.11 10.24 19.62
C ASP A 60 21.06 10.73 18.18
N ASN A 61 20.88 9.83 17.22
CA ASN A 61 20.85 10.12 15.79
C ASN A 61 19.45 10.57 15.35
N GLN A 62 19.34 11.76 14.77
CA GLN A 62 18.09 12.33 14.28
C GLN A 62 17.39 11.45 13.22
N VAL A 63 18.15 10.78 12.34
CA VAL A 63 17.56 9.85 11.34
C VAL A 63 16.82 8.72 12.03
N GLN A 64 17.44 8.09 13.06
CA GLN A 64 16.80 7.03 13.83
C GLN A 64 15.60 7.51 14.65
N GLN A 65 15.62 8.79 15.08
CA GLN A 65 14.44 9.40 15.72
C GLN A 65 13.28 9.57 14.74
N ILE A 66 13.58 9.99 13.50
CA ILE A 66 12.58 10.08 12.41
C ILE A 66 12.04 8.69 12.07
N GLU A 67 12.89 7.69 11.95
CA GLU A 67 12.49 6.29 11.69
C GLU A 67 11.55 5.76 12.80
N LEU A 68 11.90 5.98 14.06
CA LEU A 68 11.06 5.60 15.20
C LEU A 68 9.72 6.33 15.19
N LEU A 69 9.73 7.64 14.92
CA LEU A 69 8.52 8.46 14.84
C LEU A 69 7.62 7.98 13.68
N GLY A 70 8.21 7.74 12.52
CA GLY A 70 7.48 7.22 11.35
C GLY A 70 6.86 5.85 11.60
N LYS A 71 7.59 4.96 12.30
CA LYS A 71 7.05 3.67 12.73
C LYS A 71 5.86 3.84 13.67
N LEU A 72 5.97 4.69 14.69
CA LEU A 72 4.87 4.97 15.61
C LEU A 72 3.63 5.53 14.89
N LEU A 73 3.81 6.41 13.91
CA LEU A 73 2.72 6.97 13.10
C LEU A 73 2.07 5.90 12.20
N LEU A 74 2.87 5.02 11.57
CA LEU A 74 2.38 3.99 10.66
C LEU A 74 1.54 2.93 11.38
N TYR A 75 1.85 2.65 12.67
CA TYR A 75 1.14 1.67 13.49
C TYR A 75 0.05 2.27 14.40
N ASP A 76 -0.19 3.59 14.33
CA ASP A 76 -1.15 4.27 15.20
C ASP A 76 -2.60 4.19 14.68
N LYS A 77 -3.41 3.34 15.28
CA LYS A 77 -4.84 3.21 14.96
C LYS A 77 -5.67 4.46 15.32
N GLU A 78 -5.21 5.24 16.30
CA GLU A 78 -5.90 6.46 16.73
C GLU A 78 -6.00 7.52 15.63
N LEU A 79 -5.18 7.41 14.58
CA LEU A 79 -5.19 8.33 13.44
C LEU A 79 -6.34 8.08 12.46
N SER A 80 -7.16 7.04 12.63
CA SER A 80 -8.32 6.76 11.78
C SER A 80 -9.64 7.18 12.44
N VAL A 81 -10.67 7.46 11.63
CA VAL A 81 -11.93 8.05 12.12
C VAL A 81 -12.59 7.26 13.27
N ASN A 82 -12.59 5.93 13.20
CA ASN A 82 -13.13 5.07 14.25
C ASN A 82 -12.04 4.53 15.19
N ARG A 83 -10.79 4.99 15.10
CA ARG A 83 -9.63 4.57 15.93
C ARG A 83 -9.38 3.07 15.88
N ASN A 84 -9.58 2.47 14.73
CA ASN A 84 -9.53 1.02 14.50
C ASN A 84 -8.65 0.62 13.32
N GLU A 85 -8.01 1.59 12.65
CA GLU A 85 -7.19 1.33 11.47
C GLU A 85 -5.92 2.16 11.48
N ALA A 86 -4.79 1.48 11.43
CA ALA A 86 -3.48 2.03 11.15
C ALA A 86 -3.09 1.76 9.70
N CYS A 87 -2.10 2.44 9.13
CA CYS A 87 -1.54 2.10 7.82
C CYS A 87 -1.11 0.63 7.78
N ALA A 88 -0.54 0.13 8.89
CA ALA A 88 -0.11 -1.25 9.05
C ALA A 88 -1.24 -2.28 8.86
N PHE A 89 -2.52 -1.93 9.07
CA PHE A 89 -3.64 -2.85 8.84
C PHE A 89 -3.65 -3.41 7.39
N CYS A 90 -3.22 -2.59 6.44
CA CYS A 90 -3.10 -2.96 5.04
C CYS A 90 -1.64 -3.20 4.60
N HIS A 91 -0.62 -2.89 5.44
CA HIS A 91 0.79 -2.88 5.09
C HIS A 91 1.68 -3.50 6.17
N MET A 92 1.53 -4.83 6.39
CA MET A 92 2.31 -5.56 7.39
C MET A 92 3.61 -6.14 6.83
N PRO A 93 4.72 -6.10 7.61
CA PRO A 93 6.03 -6.60 7.19
C PRO A 93 6.02 -8.10 6.85
N GLU A 94 5.24 -8.90 7.55
CA GLU A 94 5.13 -10.34 7.33
C GLU A 94 4.58 -10.71 5.94
N ALA A 95 3.82 -9.79 5.32
CA ALA A 95 3.31 -9.94 3.96
C ALA A 95 4.09 -9.11 2.92
N GLY A 96 5.27 -8.59 3.27
CA GLY A 96 6.07 -7.70 2.42
C GLY A 96 5.45 -6.30 2.32
N PHE A 97 4.98 -5.77 3.45
CA PHE A 97 4.36 -4.44 3.56
C PHE A 97 3.17 -4.21 2.61
N THR A 98 2.39 -5.26 2.38
CA THR A 98 1.11 -5.24 1.67
C THR A 98 0.07 -6.02 2.47
N GLY A 99 -1.10 -6.29 1.90
CA GLY A 99 -2.25 -6.88 2.57
C GLY A 99 -1.98 -8.19 3.34
N PRO A 100 -2.07 -8.19 4.69
CA PRO A 100 -1.70 -9.32 5.53
C PRO A 100 -2.83 -10.31 5.84
N ILE A 101 -4.05 -10.08 5.31
CA ILE A 101 -5.23 -10.90 5.58
C ILE A 101 -5.49 -11.82 4.38
N ALA A 102 -5.18 -13.13 4.55
CA ALA A 102 -5.31 -14.11 3.47
C ALA A 102 -6.73 -14.24 2.95
N GLU A 103 -7.72 -14.11 3.83
CA GLU A 103 -9.14 -14.17 3.44
C GLU A 103 -9.50 -13.03 2.50
N PHE A 104 -9.11 -11.78 2.79
CA PHE A 104 -9.35 -10.66 1.86
C PHE A 104 -8.57 -10.83 0.56
N ASN A 105 -7.32 -11.25 0.64
CA ASN A 105 -6.54 -11.53 -0.56
C ASN A 105 -7.21 -12.56 -1.46
N ARG A 106 -7.86 -13.58 -0.87
CA ARG A 106 -8.54 -14.66 -1.61
C ARG A 106 -9.89 -14.22 -2.18
N THR A 107 -10.68 -13.48 -1.40
CA THR A 107 -12.11 -13.24 -1.70
C THR A 107 -12.36 -11.87 -2.31
N THR A 108 -11.74 -10.81 -1.84
CA THR A 108 -12.03 -9.43 -2.28
C THR A 108 -10.88 -8.78 -3.05
N GLY A 109 -9.64 -9.11 -2.72
CA GLY A 109 -8.44 -8.45 -3.28
C GLY A 109 -8.19 -7.05 -2.71
N SER A 110 -9.20 -6.36 -2.19
CA SER A 110 -9.10 -5.07 -1.49
C SER A 110 -9.48 -5.19 -0.03
N TYR A 111 -9.22 -4.13 0.73
CA TYR A 111 -9.36 -4.10 2.18
C TYR A 111 -10.43 -3.10 2.60
N PRO A 112 -11.20 -3.39 3.67
CA PRO A 112 -12.15 -2.43 4.22
C PRO A 112 -11.40 -1.32 4.96
N GLY A 113 -11.90 -0.10 4.87
CA GLY A 113 -11.39 1.04 5.62
C GLY A 113 -11.83 1.08 7.09
N SER A 114 -11.52 2.17 7.77
CA SER A 114 -11.95 2.42 9.17
C SER A 114 -13.47 2.35 9.32
N VAL A 115 -14.23 2.76 8.30
CA VAL A 115 -15.64 2.42 8.14
C VAL A 115 -15.71 1.07 7.43
N ARG A 116 -15.84 -0.01 8.20
CA ARG A 116 -15.67 -1.40 7.76
C ARG A 116 -16.59 -1.87 6.62
N THR A 117 -17.54 -1.05 6.20
CA THR A 117 -18.43 -1.28 5.06
C THR A 117 -17.98 -0.58 3.79
N ARG A 118 -16.84 0.13 3.79
CA ARG A 118 -16.29 0.84 2.64
C ARG A 118 -14.99 0.19 2.21
N PHE A 119 -14.89 -0.16 0.94
CA PHE A 119 -13.70 -0.80 0.36
C PHE A 119 -13.08 0.10 -0.70
N SER A 120 -11.75 0.04 -0.82
CA SER A 120 -11.08 0.72 -1.93
C SER A 120 -11.20 -0.07 -3.23
N GLU A 121 -11.01 0.63 -4.34
CA GLU A 121 -11.04 0.07 -5.70
C GLU A 121 -9.80 -0.77 -6.03
N ARG A 122 -8.75 -0.68 -5.20
CA ARG A 122 -7.46 -1.29 -5.46
C ARG A 122 -6.92 -2.06 -4.25
N LYS A 123 -6.11 -3.05 -4.57
CA LYS A 123 -5.30 -3.79 -3.60
C LYS A 123 -4.22 -2.87 -2.97
N PRO A 124 -3.90 -3.01 -1.65
CA PRO A 124 -2.77 -2.33 -1.04
C PRO A 124 -1.46 -2.63 -1.76
N GLN A 125 -0.76 -1.59 -2.23
CA GLN A 125 0.57 -1.70 -2.83
C GLN A 125 1.61 -1.89 -1.71
N THR A 126 2.77 -2.51 -2.02
CA THR A 126 3.84 -2.62 -1.02
C THR A 126 4.41 -1.24 -0.66
N HIS A 127 4.69 -1.03 0.62
CA HIS A 127 5.50 0.09 1.11
C HIS A 127 7.01 -0.21 1.06
N ALA A 128 7.39 -1.51 0.99
CA ALA A 128 8.79 -1.86 0.86
C ALA A 128 9.38 -1.23 -0.39
N TYR A 129 10.53 -0.57 -0.22
CA TYR A 129 11.25 0.13 -1.29
C TYR A 129 10.51 1.32 -1.93
N ALA A 130 9.31 1.70 -1.43
CA ALA A 130 8.51 2.78 -1.99
C ALA A 130 9.22 4.17 -1.98
N PRO A 131 10.04 4.53 -0.96
CA PRO A 131 10.79 5.79 -0.95
C PRO A 131 11.85 5.93 -2.04
N LEU A 132 12.28 4.82 -2.64
CA LEU A 132 13.27 4.82 -3.74
C LEU A 132 12.64 5.13 -5.10
N SER A 133 11.31 5.26 -5.18
CA SER A 133 10.65 5.75 -6.38
C SER A 133 11.04 7.20 -6.65
N PRO A 134 11.51 7.56 -7.85
CA PRO A 134 11.86 8.95 -8.16
C PRO A 134 10.62 9.86 -8.16
N VAL A 135 10.85 11.15 -7.97
CA VAL A 135 9.82 12.18 -8.19
C VAL A 135 9.28 12.03 -9.62
N LEU A 136 7.96 12.00 -9.76
CA LEU A 136 7.31 11.79 -11.04
C LEU A 136 7.75 12.85 -12.07
N HIS A 137 8.25 12.37 -13.18
CA HIS A 137 8.68 13.20 -14.30
C HIS A 137 8.39 12.50 -15.64
N TYR A 138 8.34 13.28 -16.69
CA TYR A 138 8.27 12.74 -18.05
C TYR A 138 9.69 12.59 -18.60
N ASN A 139 10.04 11.36 -18.99
CA ASN A 139 11.30 11.05 -19.63
C ASN A 139 11.15 11.13 -21.15
N GLU A 140 11.58 12.21 -21.76
CA GLU A 140 11.47 12.44 -23.21
C GLU A 140 12.20 11.38 -24.04
N GLY A 141 13.30 10.83 -23.54
CA GLY A 141 14.08 9.79 -24.23
C GLY A 141 13.34 8.46 -24.32
N GLN A 142 12.49 8.16 -23.35
CA GLN A 142 11.66 6.95 -23.32
C GLN A 142 10.21 7.23 -23.82
N GLY A 143 9.79 8.49 -23.85
CA GLY A 143 8.42 8.87 -24.17
C GLY A 143 7.41 8.47 -23.09
N ASP A 144 7.85 8.37 -21.83
CA ASP A 144 7.03 7.80 -20.76
C ASP A 144 7.15 8.58 -19.44
N LEU A 145 6.15 8.42 -18.56
CA LEU A 145 6.20 8.90 -17.18
C LEU A 145 6.98 7.89 -16.32
N VAL A 146 7.84 8.42 -15.43
CA VAL A 146 8.71 7.63 -14.54
C VAL A 146 8.62 8.16 -13.12
N GLY A 147 8.40 7.27 -12.15
CA GLY A 147 8.37 7.62 -10.73
C GLY A 147 6.96 7.70 -10.14
N GLY A 148 6.84 8.47 -9.03
CA GLY A 148 5.59 8.54 -8.29
C GLY A 148 5.24 7.27 -7.52
N ASN A 149 4.24 7.36 -6.64
CA ASN A 149 3.68 6.22 -5.89
C ASN A 149 2.16 6.14 -6.08
N PHE A 150 1.51 5.14 -5.49
CA PHE A 150 0.22 4.56 -5.88
C PHE A 150 0.27 3.86 -7.24
N TRP A 151 -0.73 3.01 -7.51
CA TRP A 151 -0.83 2.29 -8.77
C TRP A 151 -0.97 3.20 -10.00
N ASP A 152 -1.50 4.42 -9.82
CA ASP A 152 -1.71 5.45 -10.85
C ASP A 152 -0.68 6.60 -10.81
N MET A 153 0.39 6.48 -10.02
CA MET A 153 1.47 7.46 -9.89
C MET A 153 1.04 8.84 -9.33
N ARG A 154 -0.19 8.97 -8.77
CA ARG A 154 -0.73 10.26 -8.31
C ARG A 154 0.01 10.90 -7.15
N ALA A 155 0.70 10.12 -6.31
CA ALA A 155 1.65 10.64 -5.34
C ALA A 155 2.95 10.96 -6.06
N THR A 156 3.02 12.18 -6.59
CA THR A 156 4.06 12.58 -7.54
C THR A 156 5.42 12.85 -6.91
N GLY A 157 5.46 13.17 -5.62
CA GLY A 157 6.65 13.62 -4.91
C GLY A 157 7.08 15.05 -5.24
N ARG A 158 6.34 15.76 -6.08
CA ARG A 158 6.75 17.12 -6.54
C ARG A 158 6.65 18.19 -5.47
N ARG A 159 5.74 18.05 -4.53
CA ARG A 159 5.54 18.99 -3.43
C ARG A 159 6.50 18.75 -2.27
N LEU A 160 6.64 17.47 -1.85
CA LEU A 160 7.46 17.09 -0.70
C LEU A 160 8.86 16.59 -1.07
N GLY A 161 9.19 16.48 -2.36
CA GLY A 161 10.46 15.91 -2.82
C GLY A 161 10.54 14.39 -2.70
N ASN A 162 9.49 13.73 -2.19
CA ASN A 162 9.44 12.28 -1.95
C ASN A 162 8.04 11.73 -2.25
N PRO A 163 7.89 10.81 -3.23
CA PRO A 163 6.60 10.20 -3.55
C PRO A 163 6.00 9.36 -2.41
N ALA A 164 6.82 8.76 -1.54
CA ALA A 164 6.31 7.99 -0.41
C ALA A 164 5.70 8.91 0.65
N ALA A 165 6.31 10.06 0.91
CA ALA A 165 5.73 11.06 1.80
C ALA A 165 4.39 11.60 1.26
N GLU A 166 4.30 11.95 -0.03
CA GLU A 166 3.02 12.38 -0.61
C GLU A 166 1.98 11.24 -0.61
N GLN A 167 2.40 9.98 -0.75
CA GLN A 167 1.51 8.84 -0.64
C GLN A 167 0.91 8.74 0.77
N ALA A 168 1.72 8.92 1.82
CA ALA A 168 1.29 8.81 3.21
C ALA A 168 0.23 9.85 3.62
N GLU A 169 0.05 10.93 2.87
CA GLU A 169 -1.00 11.93 3.09
C GLU A 169 -2.38 11.50 2.58
N GLY A 170 -2.45 10.56 1.67
CA GLY A 170 -3.71 10.11 1.06
C GLY A 170 -4.64 9.38 2.04
N PRO A 171 -4.21 8.25 2.64
CA PRO A 171 -5.04 7.38 3.46
C PRO A 171 -5.78 8.05 4.62
N PRO A 172 -5.19 9.01 5.37
CA PRO A 172 -5.87 9.62 6.51
C PRO A 172 -7.23 10.24 6.17
N THR A 173 -7.36 10.88 5.02
CA THR A 173 -8.60 11.54 4.59
C THR A 173 -9.38 10.77 3.53
N ASN A 174 -8.87 9.63 3.07
CA ASN A 174 -9.58 8.80 2.12
C ASN A 174 -10.78 8.12 2.80
N PRO A 175 -12.04 8.37 2.36
CA PRO A 175 -13.25 7.84 3.00
C PRO A 175 -13.34 6.31 3.02
N VAL A 176 -12.64 5.62 2.12
CA VAL A 176 -12.61 4.15 2.03
C VAL A 176 -11.36 3.53 2.68
N GLU A 177 -10.53 4.36 3.34
CA GLU A 177 -9.36 3.97 4.12
C GLU A 177 -9.51 4.49 5.56
N MET A 178 -8.65 5.39 6.05
CA MET A 178 -8.70 5.88 7.44
C MET A 178 -9.87 6.85 7.72
N GLY A 179 -10.43 7.51 6.70
CA GLY A 179 -11.75 8.10 6.70
C GLY A 179 -11.95 9.37 7.52
N LEU A 180 -10.90 10.13 7.87
CA LEU A 180 -11.05 11.43 8.53
C LEU A 180 -11.70 12.45 7.58
N SER A 181 -12.51 13.35 8.14
CA SER A 181 -13.18 14.40 7.38
C SER A 181 -12.27 15.61 7.07
N ASP A 182 -11.14 15.74 7.77
CA ASP A 182 -10.19 16.85 7.63
C ASP A 182 -8.78 16.33 7.99
N PHE A 183 -7.75 16.71 7.21
CA PHE A 183 -6.36 16.31 7.50
C PHE A 183 -5.88 16.80 8.87
N SER A 184 -6.37 17.97 9.33
CA SER A 184 -6.03 18.50 10.64
C SER A 184 -6.50 17.62 11.80
N CYS A 185 -7.46 16.71 11.56
CA CYS A 185 -7.83 15.69 12.53
C CYS A 185 -6.68 14.70 12.83
N ALA A 186 -5.88 14.34 11.83
CA ALA A 186 -4.70 13.51 12.06
C ALA A 186 -3.69 14.24 12.96
N VAL A 187 -3.45 15.52 12.69
CA VAL A 187 -2.57 16.37 13.50
C VAL A 187 -3.10 16.54 14.93
N TYR A 188 -4.41 16.80 15.06
CA TYR A 188 -5.09 16.92 16.35
C TYR A 188 -4.91 15.67 17.20
N ARG A 189 -5.09 14.49 16.61
CA ARG A 189 -4.92 13.21 17.30
C ARG A 189 -3.46 12.94 17.63
N ALA A 190 -2.53 13.12 16.67
CA ALA A 190 -1.10 12.96 16.90
C ALA A 190 -0.58 13.84 18.04
N SER A 191 -1.09 15.08 18.19
CA SER A 191 -0.74 16.00 19.28
C SER A 191 -1.07 15.47 20.68
N ARG A 192 -1.89 14.42 20.78
CA ARG A 192 -2.33 13.79 22.05
C ARG A 192 -1.70 12.43 22.30
N ARG A 193 -0.83 11.99 21.39
CA ARG A 193 -0.19 10.67 21.49
C ARG A 193 1.07 10.72 22.34
N PRO A 194 1.48 9.59 22.95
CA PRO A 194 2.69 9.51 23.77
C PRO A 194 3.96 9.96 23.05
N TYR A 195 4.01 9.84 21.73
CA TYR A 195 5.18 10.23 20.91
C TYR A 195 5.24 11.74 20.58
N ARG A 196 4.32 12.56 21.12
CA ARG A 196 4.31 14.01 20.90
C ARG A 196 5.67 14.65 21.19
N ALA A 197 6.29 14.32 22.31
CA ALA A 197 7.60 14.89 22.69
C ALA A 197 8.70 14.51 21.69
N LEU A 198 8.70 13.29 21.15
CA LEU A 198 9.60 12.89 20.09
C LEU A 198 9.35 13.70 18.82
N PHE A 199 8.07 13.89 18.44
CA PHE A 199 7.70 14.71 17.28
C PHE A 199 8.24 16.13 17.41
N GLU A 200 7.99 16.77 18.57
CA GLU A 200 8.48 18.14 18.85
C GLU A 200 10.02 18.23 18.90
N SER A 201 10.70 17.16 19.31
CA SER A 201 12.17 17.07 19.25
C SER A 201 12.69 17.03 17.80
N VAL A 202 12.02 16.29 16.93
CA VAL A 202 12.42 16.13 15.52
C VAL A 202 12.09 17.36 14.67
N TRP A 203 10.86 17.88 14.83
CA TRP A 203 10.29 18.89 13.93
C TRP A 203 10.12 20.28 14.55
N GLY A 204 10.40 20.41 15.84
CA GLY A 204 10.30 21.65 16.59
C GLY A 204 9.02 21.77 17.42
N ALA A 205 9.12 22.43 18.55
CA ALA A 205 8.04 22.59 19.53
C ALA A 205 6.80 23.33 18.99
N GLN A 206 6.93 24.05 17.86
CA GLN A 206 5.81 24.78 17.24
C GLN A 206 4.88 23.90 16.42
N ALA A 207 5.24 22.64 16.13
CA ALA A 207 4.44 21.73 15.31
C ALA A 207 3.00 21.60 15.83
N PHE A 208 2.83 21.48 17.14
CA PHE A 208 1.50 21.33 17.77
C PHE A 208 1.01 22.60 18.49
N ALA A 209 1.63 23.76 18.26
CA ALA A 209 1.16 25.03 18.83
C ALA A 209 -0.03 25.59 18.00
N ILE A 210 -1.16 24.90 18.07
CA ILE A 210 -2.40 25.15 17.31
C ILE A 210 -3.52 25.39 18.31
N ASP A 211 -4.26 26.49 18.13
CA ASP A 211 -5.48 26.79 18.90
C ASP A 211 -6.66 26.03 18.29
N TRP A 212 -7.00 24.90 18.90
CA TRP A 212 -8.05 24.00 18.41
C TRP A 212 -9.44 24.49 18.83
N PRO A 213 -10.42 24.57 17.89
CA PRO A 213 -11.83 24.76 18.23
C PRO A 213 -12.32 23.73 19.23
N SER A 214 -13.25 24.13 20.08
CA SER A 214 -13.78 23.27 21.15
C SER A 214 -14.54 22.03 20.63
N ASP A 215 -15.04 22.06 19.41
CA ASP A 215 -15.76 20.99 18.74
C ASP A 215 -14.88 20.08 17.88
N THR A 216 -13.56 20.30 17.84
CA THR A 216 -12.61 19.56 17.00
C THR A 216 -12.72 18.05 17.18
N ASP A 217 -12.83 17.55 18.41
CA ASP A 217 -12.96 16.10 18.63
C ASP A 217 -14.27 15.56 18.04
N ALA A 218 -15.39 16.30 18.18
CA ALA A 218 -16.67 15.91 17.61
C ALA A 218 -16.64 15.90 16.07
N VAL A 219 -15.96 16.86 15.44
CA VAL A 219 -15.73 16.91 13.98
C VAL A 219 -14.89 15.71 13.55
N CYS A 220 -13.78 15.45 14.23
CA CYS A 220 -12.83 14.38 13.88
C CYS A 220 -13.37 12.96 14.11
N ASN A 221 -14.49 12.80 14.80
CA ASN A 221 -15.21 11.54 14.95
C ASN A 221 -16.30 11.33 13.88
N ARG A 222 -16.44 12.25 12.93
CA ARG A 222 -17.37 12.11 11.79
C ARG A 222 -16.59 11.57 10.57
N PRO A 223 -17.05 10.47 9.97
CA PRO A 223 -16.41 9.96 8.76
C PRO A 223 -16.51 10.94 7.59
N GLY A 224 -15.39 11.05 6.85
CA GLY A 224 -15.34 11.73 5.56
C GLY A 224 -16.15 11.02 4.45
N PRO A 225 -16.28 11.68 3.30
CA PRO A 225 -15.75 13.02 3.01
C PRO A 225 -16.51 14.11 3.73
N PRO A 226 -15.93 15.31 3.89
CA PRO A 226 -16.63 16.45 4.45
C PRO A 226 -17.78 16.89 3.54
N PRO A 227 -18.78 17.63 4.07
CA PRO A 227 -19.83 18.24 3.26
C PRO A 227 -19.24 19.18 2.20
N ALA A 228 -19.87 19.26 1.03
CA ALA A 228 -19.37 20.08 -0.08
C ALA A 228 -19.38 21.59 0.24
N ASP A 229 -20.27 22.02 1.10
CA ASP A 229 -20.40 23.39 1.58
C ASP A 229 -19.47 23.71 2.77
N ASP A 230 -18.86 22.70 3.37
CA ASP A 230 -17.87 22.82 4.44
C ASP A 230 -16.68 21.84 4.22
N PRO A 231 -15.80 22.11 3.24
CA PRO A 231 -14.73 21.20 2.85
C PRO A 231 -13.58 21.12 3.88
N SER A 232 -13.60 21.98 4.90
CA SER A 232 -12.59 22.04 5.97
C SER A 232 -13.26 22.19 7.33
N PRO A 233 -13.98 21.15 7.81
CA PRO A 233 -14.91 21.26 8.93
C PRO A 233 -14.25 21.54 10.29
N VAL A 234 -12.94 21.39 10.43
CA VAL A 234 -12.19 21.90 11.57
C VAL A 234 -11.84 23.40 11.30
N HIS A 235 -12.62 24.31 11.86
CA HIS A 235 -12.56 25.75 11.57
C HIS A 235 -11.37 26.44 12.26
N LEU A 236 -10.18 26.17 11.76
CA LEU A 236 -8.93 26.81 12.21
C LEU A 236 -8.76 28.21 11.62
N THR A 237 -8.04 29.08 12.34
CA THR A 237 -7.52 30.30 11.75
C THR A 237 -6.59 29.98 10.57
N SER A 238 -6.36 30.93 9.66
CA SER A 238 -5.42 30.71 8.53
C SER A 238 -4.01 30.36 9.00
N VAL A 239 -3.56 30.92 10.12
CA VAL A 239 -2.25 30.65 10.73
C VAL A 239 -2.20 29.22 11.26
N ASP A 240 -3.22 28.81 12.02
CA ASP A 240 -3.28 27.45 12.58
C ASP A 240 -3.51 26.39 11.51
N ARG A 241 -4.31 26.70 10.47
CA ARG A 241 -4.47 25.83 9.31
C ARG A 241 -3.14 25.61 8.57
N GLY A 242 -2.36 26.68 8.37
CA GLY A 242 -1.02 26.59 7.77
C GLY A 242 -0.06 25.76 8.63
N ARG A 243 -0.13 25.91 9.97
CA ARG A 243 0.68 25.10 10.89
C ARG A 243 0.24 23.63 10.87
N ALA A 244 -1.06 23.37 10.89
CA ALA A 244 -1.58 22.01 10.77
C ALA A 244 -1.14 21.34 9.46
N ALA A 245 -1.15 22.07 8.34
CA ALA A 245 -0.69 21.54 7.06
C ALA A 245 0.81 21.20 7.10
N ALA A 246 1.65 22.09 7.62
CA ALA A 246 3.08 21.81 7.76
C ALA A 246 3.37 20.62 8.69
N THR A 247 2.59 20.47 9.77
CA THR A 247 2.72 19.34 10.68
C THR A 247 2.26 18.03 10.02
N PHE A 248 1.21 18.09 9.20
CA PHE A 248 0.76 16.92 8.44
C PHE A 248 1.82 16.47 7.41
N ASP A 249 2.47 17.42 6.72
CA ASP A 249 3.62 17.15 5.85
C ASP A 249 4.77 16.47 6.63
N GLN A 250 5.05 16.93 7.85
CA GLN A 250 6.08 16.36 8.72
C GLN A 250 5.74 14.94 9.19
N MET A 251 4.45 14.65 9.46
CA MET A 251 3.98 13.29 9.74
C MET A 251 4.27 12.38 8.53
N ALA A 252 3.90 12.81 7.34
CA ALA A 252 4.11 12.07 6.10
C ALA A 252 5.61 11.84 5.81
N GLN A 253 6.45 12.85 6.00
CA GLN A 253 7.90 12.71 5.87
C GLN A 253 8.50 11.75 6.90
N SER A 254 7.95 11.70 8.12
CA SER A 254 8.38 10.75 9.13
C SER A 254 8.04 9.32 8.75
N ILE A 255 6.83 9.08 8.22
CA ILE A 255 6.41 7.77 7.70
C ILE A 255 7.35 7.32 6.58
N ALA A 256 7.63 8.19 5.59
CA ALA A 256 8.59 7.90 4.52
C ALA A 256 10.02 7.66 5.05
N GLY A 257 10.40 8.32 6.15
CA GLY A 257 11.66 8.07 6.85
C GLY A 257 11.73 6.64 7.41
N TYR A 258 10.66 6.16 8.05
CA TYR A 258 10.58 4.77 8.49
C TYR A 258 10.59 3.79 7.30
N GLU A 259 9.85 4.08 6.25
CA GLU A 259 9.83 3.25 5.04
C GLU A 259 11.20 3.17 4.36
N SER A 260 12.04 4.20 4.54
CA SER A 260 13.43 4.23 4.06
C SER A 260 14.40 3.45 4.96
N SER A 261 13.98 3.08 6.19
CA SER A 261 14.84 2.37 7.14
C SER A 261 15.19 0.97 6.66
N HIS A 262 16.27 0.42 7.24
CA HIS A 262 16.68 -0.96 6.96
C HIS A 262 15.64 -2.03 7.37
N GLU A 263 14.66 -1.67 8.19
CA GLU A 263 13.56 -2.56 8.55
C GLU A 263 12.59 -2.77 7.36
N VAL A 264 12.42 -1.78 6.49
CA VAL A 264 11.47 -1.78 5.38
C VAL A 264 12.15 -1.90 4.02
N THR A 265 13.35 -1.32 3.88
CA THR A 265 14.15 -1.26 2.65
C THR A 265 15.49 -1.93 2.93
N ALA A 266 15.51 -3.27 2.99
CA ALA A 266 16.58 -4.01 3.65
C ALA A 266 17.71 -4.47 2.72
N PHE A 267 17.46 -4.82 1.46
CA PHE A 267 18.41 -5.44 0.52
C PHE A 267 19.11 -6.67 1.12
N THR A 268 18.34 -7.57 1.72
CA THR A 268 18.84 -8.76 2.43
C THR A 268 18.30 -10.06 1.85
N SER A 269 17.87 -10.05 0.61
CA SER A 269 17.30 -11.23 -0.05
C SER A 269 18.39 -12.25 -0.44
N LYS A 270 17.97 -13.45 -0.82
CA LYS A 270 18.89 -14.46 -1.40
C LYS A 270 19.57 -13.94 -2.67
N TYR A 271 18.83 -13.18 -3.50
CA TYR A 271 19.40 -12.52 -4.67
C TYR A 271 20.58 -11.64 -4.29
N ASP A 272 20.44 -10.77 -3.27
CA ASP A 272 21.51 -9.89 -2.80
C ASP A 272 22.72 -10.68 -2.28
N ALA A 273 22.46 -11.76 -1.56
CA ALA A 273 23.52 -12.65 -1.07
C ALA A 273 24.28 -13.34 -2.23
N VAL A 274 23.59 -13.70 -3.31
CA VAL A 274 24.22 -14.26 -4.53
C VAL A 274 25.06 -13.21 -5.23
N GLN A 275 24.53 -11.99 -5.42
CA GLN A 275 25.28 -10.88 -6.04
C GLN A 275 26.53 -10.52 -5.22
N ALA A 276 26.45 -10.61 -3.88
CA ALA A 276 27.57 -10.41 -2.98
C ALA A 276 28.54 -11.61 -2.88
N GLY A 277 28.34 -12.70 -3.64
CA GLY A 277 29.15 -13.92 -3.59
C GLY A 277 29.04 -14.71 -2.28
N LYS A 278 28.00 -14.44 -1.47
CA LYS A 278 27.74 -15.09 -0.16
C LYS A 278 26.83 -16.30 -0.27
N SER A 279 26.17 -16.51 -1.40
CA SER A 279 25.28 -17.63 -1.67
C SER A 279 25.31 -18.00 -3.15
N GLN A 280 24.54 -19.01 -3.54
CA GLN A 280 24.36 -19.42 -4.94
C GLN A 280 22.88 -19.72 -5.19
N PHE A 281 22.43 -19.50 -6.41
CA PHE A 281 21.13 -20.00 -6.86
C PHE A 281 21.16 -21.52 -6.97
N THR A 282 20.05 -22.17 -6.72
CA THR A 282 19.80 -23.53 -7.18
C THR A 282 19.70 -23.55 -8.70
N ALA A 283 19.77 -24.75 -9.30
CA ALA A 283 19.65 -24.85 -10.77
C ALA A 283 18.31 -24.29 -11.29
N GLN A 284 17.21 -24.48 -10.56
CA GLN A 284 15.89 -23.95 -10.92
C GLN A 284 15.82 -22.44 -10.78
N GLU A 285 16.36 -21.86 -9.69
CA GLU A 285 16.41 -20.41 -9.49
C GLU A 285 17.28 -19.73 -10.55
N GLN A 286 18.43 -20.36 -10.93
CA GLN A 286 19.30 -19.85 -11.99
C GLN A 286 18.59 -19.89 -13.34
N GLN A 287 17.91 -21.00 -13.66
CA GLN A 287 17.08 -21.08 -14.87
C GLN A 287 16.02 -19.98 -14.90
N GLY A 288 15.34 -19.74 -13.75
CA GLY A 288 14.36 -18.67 -13.61
C GLY A 288 14.95 -17.29 -13.84
N TYR A 289 16.14 -17.01 -13.32
CA TYR A 289 16.85 -15.75 -13.55
C TYR A 289 17.23 -15.55 -15.02
N ASP A 290 17.73 -16.60 -15.67
CA ASP A 290 18.08 -16.54 -17.11
C ASP A 290 16.82 -16.31 -17.97
N LEU A 291 15.70 -16.94 -17.64
CA LEU A 291 14.42 -16.71 -18.28
C LEU A 291 13.90 -15.28 -18.05
N PHE A 292 14.02 -14.79 -16.82
CA PHE A 292 13.59 -13.44 -16.42
C PHE A 292 14.29 -12.36 -17.26
N ARG A 293 15.59 -12.49 -17.49
CA ARG A 293 16.39 -11.58 -18.31
C ARG A 293 16.27 -11.83 -19.82
N GLY A 294 15.86 -13.02 -20.23
CA GLY A 294 15.82 -13.46 -21.63
C GLY A 294 14.41 -13.68 -22.13
N LYS A 295 14.04 -14.95 -22.36
CA LYS A 295 12.83 -15.41 -23.04
C LYS A 295 11.55 -14.82 -22.46
N ALA A 296 11.46 -14.69 -21.13
CA ALA A 296 10.27 -14.18 -20.43
C ALA A 296 10.14 -12.65 -20.46
N LYS A 297 11.17 -11.91 -20.88
CA LYS A 297 11.17 -10.43 -21.02
C LYS A 297 10.83 -9.64 -19.76
N CYS A 298 10.86 -10.26 -18.58
CA CYS A 298 10.46 -9.60 -17.33
C CYS A 298 11.36 -8.40 -17.02
N ASN A 299 12.67 -8.54 -17.28
CA ASN A 299 13.67 -7.50 -17.05
C ASN A 299 13.51 -6.26 -17.95
N GLU A 300 12.64 -6.29 -18.95
CA GLU A 300 12.35 -5.10 -19.78
C GLU A 300 11.54 -4.03 -19.04
N CYS A 301 10.83 -4.41 -17.96
CA CYS A 301 10.09 -3.52 -17.07
C CYS A 301 10.56 -3.68 -15.61
N HIS A 302 10.81 -4.91 -15.16
CA HIS A 302 11.28 -5.21 -13.81
C HIS A 302 12.81 -5.30 -13.78
N ARG A 303 13.48 -4.18 -14.00
CA ARG A 303 14.94 -4.11 -14.13
C ARG A 303 15.65 -4.53 -12.85
N ASP A 304 16.61 -5.42 -12.98
CA ASP A 304 17.50 -5.91 -11.91
C ASP A 304 18.72 -5.00 -11.65
N GLY A 305 18.67 -3.77 -12.17
CA GLY A 305 19.74 -2.79 -12.04
C GLY A 305 20.85 -2.94 -13.07
N GLY A 306 21.69 -1.93 -13.17
CA GLY A 306 22.93 -1.89 -13.93
C GLY A 306 24.15 -1.82 -13.00
N PRO A 307 25.38 -1.73 -13.54
CA PRO A 307 26.56 -1.53 -12.71
C PRO A 307 26.46 -0.27 -11.84
N GLY A 308 26.41 -0.46 -10.51
CA GLY A 308 26.31 0.62 -9.53
C GLY A 308 24.87 1.10 -9.25
N GLU A 309 23.87 0.42 -9.80
CA GLU A 309 22.46 0.66 -9.50
C GLU A 309 21.92 -0.41 -8.54
N GLU A 310 21.14 0.00 -7.56
CA GLU A 310 20.44 -0.95 -6.68
C GLU A 310 19.37 -1.73 -7.48
N PRO A 311 19.32 -3.07 -7.32
CA PRO A 311 18.40 -3.92 -8.07
C PRO A 311 16.96 -3.77 -7.56
N MET A 312 16.23 -2.81 -8.07
CA MET A 312 14.87 -2.48 -7.64
C MET A 312 13.80 -3.38 -8.24
N PHE A 313 14.10 -4.11 -9.31
CA PHE A 313 13.12 -4.92 -10.06
C PHE A 313 11.88 -4.13 -10.48
N THR A 314 12.11 -2.89 -10.91
CA THR A 314 11.16 -1.98 -11.53
C THR A 314 11.93 -0.93 -12.33
N ASP A 315 11.32 -0.43 -13.40
CA ASP A 315 11.80 0.73 -14.15
C ASP A 315 11.04 2.01 -13.76
N PHE A 316 10.15 1.90 -12.76
CA PHE A 316 9.26 2.96 -12.29
C PHE A 316 8.34 3.56 -13.35
N THR A 317 8.17 2.92 -14.50
CA THR A 317 7.20 3.31 -15.54
C THR A 317 5.81 2.72 -15.25
N ALA A 318 4.89 2.82 -16.20
CA ALA A 318 3.57 2.20 -16.14
C ALA A 318 3.29 1.35 -17.37
N SER A 319 2.51 0.27 -17.18
CA SER A 319 2.11 -0.61 -18.27
C SER A 319 0.68 -1.11 -18.10
N ASN A 320 -0.06 -1.26 -19.20
CA ASN A 320 -1.31 -2.00 -19.20
C ASN A 320 -1.02 -3.45 -19.58
N ILE A 321 -1.02 -4.34 -18.60
CA ILE A 321 -0.80 -5.77 -18.82
C ILE A 321 -2.08 -6.52 -19.24
N GLY A 322 -3.20 -5.82 -19.40
CA GLY A 322 -4.49 -6.41 -19.78
C GLY A 322 -5.16 -7.21 -18.66
N THR A 323 -4.93 -6.83 -17.40
CA THR A 323 -5.59 -7.46 -16.23
C THR A 323 -7.11 -7.45 -16.40
N PRO A 324 -7.81 -8.59 -16.19
CA PRO A 324 -9.26 -8.59 -16.11
C PRO A 324 -9.79 -7.76 -14.94
N ALA A 325 -11.00 -7.23 -15.05
CA ALA A 325 -11.70 -6.71 -13.88
C ALA A 325 -11.81 -7.81 -12.82
N ASN A 326 -11.64 -7.46 -11.55
CA ASN A 326 -11.85 -8.42 -10.45
C ASN A 326 -13.31 -8.34 -9.98
N PRO A 327 -14.18 -9.29 -10.38
CA PRO A 327 -15.61 -9.22 -10.07
C PRO A 327 -15.91 -9.36 -8.56
N ASP A 328 -14.94 -9.83 -7.78
CA ASP A 328 -15.05 -10.00 -6.33
C ASP A 328 -14.73 -8.71 -5.54
N LEU A 329 -14.31 -7.63 -6.20
CA LEU A 329 -14.08 -6.35 -5.55
C LEU A 329 -15.41 -5.79 -5.00
N PRO A 330 -15.55 -5.57 -3.67
CA PRO A 330 -16.77 -5.00 -3.10
C PRO A 330 -17.07 -3.60 -3.65
N PHE A 331 -16.06 -2.85 -4.07
CA PHE A 331 -16.17 -1.52 -4.63
C PHE A 331 -17.19 -1.43 -5.78
N TYR A 332 -17.34 -2.48 -6.60
CA TYR A 332 -18.36 -2.52 -7.67
C TYR A 332 -19.79 -2.51 -7.13
N ALA A 333 -20.02 -2.98 -5.90
CA ALA A 333 -21.32 -2.98 -5.25
C ALA A 333 -21.63 -1.69 -4.46
N GLU A 334 -20.64 -0.80 -4.29
CA GLU A 334 -20.76 0.44 -3.49
C GLU A 334 -21.30 1.64 -4.30
N GLY A 335 -22.23 1.36 -5.23
CA GLY A 335 -22.93 2.36 -6.04
C GLY A 335 -24.11 3.04 -5.35
N GLU A 336 -24.58 2.49 -4.23
CA GLU A 336 -25.67 3.04 -3.42
C GLU A 336 -25.12 3.69 -2.14
N PRO A 337 -25.85 4.64 -1.55
CA PRO A 337 -25.44 5.26 -0.30
C PRO A 337 -25.32 4.25 0.85
N ASP A 338 -24.22 4.31 1.58
CA ASP A 338 -24.07 3.59 2.84
C ASP A 338 -25.03 4.12 3.93
N ALA A 339 -25.00 3.52 5.12
CA ALA A 339 -25.85 3.95 6.26
C ALA A 339 -25.62 5.42 6.69
N ARG A 340 -24.59 6.08 6.16
CA ARG A 340 -24.23 7.48 6.43
C ARG A 340 -24.43 8.39 5.20
N GLY A 341 -25.00 7.86 4.11
CA GLY A 341 -25.30 8.58 2.89
C GLY A 341 -24.14 8.76 1.93
N TYR A 342 -22.99 8.09 2.17
CA TYR A 342 -21.83 8.15 1.29
C TYR A 342 -21.90 7.07 0.20
N VAL A 343 -21.58 7.45 -1.03
CA VAL A 343 -21.45 6.56 -2.19
C VAL A 343 -19.99 6.50 -2.59
N ALA A 344 -19.33 5.36 -2.37
CA ALA A 344 -17.92 5.20 -2.70
C ALA A 344 -17.69 5.12 -4.21
N ASN A 345 -18.53 4.37 -4.90
CA ASN A 345 -18.42 4.14 -6.35
C ASN A 345 -19.66 4.63 -7.10
N LYS A 346 -19.68 5.88 -7.52
CA LYS A 346 -20.81 6.46 -8.27
C LYS A 346 -21.08 5.79 -9.64
N ARG A 347 -20.13 5.01 -10.14
CA ARG A 347 -20.27 4.26 -11.41
C ARG A 347 -20.82 2.84 -11.17
N GLY A 348 -20.80 2.34 -9.93
CA GLY A 348 -21.21 0.99 -9.60
C GLY A 348 -20.55 -0.06 -10.49
N GLN A 349 -21.33 -0.98 -11.03
CA GLN A 349 -20.85 -2.06 -11.91
C GLN A 349 -20.24 -1.58 -13.23
N SER A 350 -20.43 -0.33 -13.62
CA SER A 350 -19.84 0.25 -14.84
C SER A 350 -18.49 0.91 -14.61
N PHE A 351 -17.95 0.82 -13.39
CA PHE A 351 -16.62 1.33 -13.07
C PHE A 351 -15.56 0.56 -13.87
N VAL A 352 -14.62 1.32 -14.44
CA VAL A 352 -13.40 0.81 -15.09
C VAL A 352 -12.24 1.60 -14.53
N ASP A 353 -11.24 0.91 -14.01
CA ASP A 353 -10.03 1.57 -13.52
C ASP A 353 -9.11 1.92 -14.68
N LEU A 354 -8.99 3.21 -14.96
CA LEU A 354 -8.18 3.72 -16.06
C LEU A 354 -6.72 4.05 -15.63
N GLY A 355 -6.34 3.74 -14.40
CA GLY A 355 -4.99 3.89 -13.90
C GLY A 355 -4.40 5.29 -14.08
N VAL A 356 -3.16 5.34 -14.58
CA VAL A 356 -2.43 6.61 -14.83
C VAL A 356 -3.19 7.53 -15.78
N GLY A 357 -3.81 6.98 -16.83
CA GLY A 357 -4.60 7.80 -17.77
C GLY A 357 -5.81 8.45 -17.12
N GLY A 358 -6.50 7.74 -16.22
CA GLY A 358 -7.61 8.30 -15.44
C GLY A 358 -7.14 9.44 -14.53
N PHE A 359 -6.04 9.25 -13.80
CA PHE A 359 -5.43 10.29 -12.98
C PHE A 359 -5.06 11.53 -13.80
N LEU A 360 -4.42 11.36 -14.95
CA LEU A 360 -3.98 12.48 -15.79
C LEU A 360 -5.16 13.26 -16.40
N ALA A 361 -6.27 12.60 -16.71
CA ALA A 361 -7.46 13.23 -17.28
C ALA A 361 -8.22 14.08 -16.24
N ASP A 362 -8.58 13.46 -15.12
CA ASP A 362 -9.60 13.95 -14.21
C ASP A 362 -9.12 14.11 -12.76
N GLY A 363 -7.90 13.65 -12.43
CA GLY A 363 -7.44 13.46 -11.07
C GLY A 363 -8.05 12.20 -10.44
N HIS A 364 -7.77 11.96 -9.16
CA HIS A 364 -8.32 10.82 -8.43
C HIS A 364 -9.45 11.27 -7.51
N PRO A 365 -10.67 10.67 -7.62
CA PRO A 365 -11.85 11.16 -6.92
C PRO A 365 -11.81 10.98 -5.39
N LEU A 366 -10.99 10.06 -4.89
CA LEU A 366 -10.98 9.65 -3.48
C LEU A 366 -9.77 10.18 -2.69
N SER A 367 -8.82 10.86 -3.32
CA SER A 367 -7.62 11.34 -2.62
C SER A 367 -7.36 12.81 -2.90
N GLN A 368 -6.70 13.47 -1.92
CA GLN A 368 -6.19 14.83 -2.09
C GLN A 368 -5.34 14.91 -3.36
N PRO A 369 -5.59 15.86 -4.24
CA PRO A 369 -4.87 15.94 -5.49
C PRO A 369 -3.45 16.46 -5.24
N SER A 370 -2.47 15.67 -5.60
CA SER A 370 -1.34 16.30 -6.28
C SER A 370 -1.94 16.89 -7.54
N ALA A 371 -1.92 18.21 -7.67
CA ALA A 371 -2.51 18.85 -8.84
C ALA A 371 -1.85 18.24 -10.09
N VAL A 372 -2.67 17.68 -10.96
CA VAL A 372 -2.18 17.13 -12.24
C VAL A 372 -1.47 18.26 -12.96
N ASP A 373 -0.21 18.08 -13.29
CA ASP A 373 0.52 19.05 -14.10
C ASP A 373 -0.21 19.21 -15.43
N ALA A 374 -0.67 20.41 -15.71
CA ALA A 374 -1.44 20.68 -16.93
C ALA A 374 -0.71 20.25 -18.22
N ARG A 375 0.65 20.21 -18.17
CA ARG A 375 1.48 19.71 -19.28
C ARG A 375 1.32 18.21 -19.53
N TRP A 376 0.91 17.43 -18.53
CA TRP A 376 0.73 15.98 -18.64
C TRP A 376 -0.69 15.57 -19.00
N LYS A 377 -1.64 16.46 -18.88
CA LYS A 377 -3.03 16.19 -19.26
C LYS A 377 -3.19 15.66 -20.70
N PRO A 378 -2.46 16.17 -21.71
CA PRO A 378 -2.47 15.60 -23.07
C PRO A 378 -1.97 14.15 -23.15
N LEU A 379 -1.21 13.68 -22.15
CA LEU A 379 -0.70 12.31 -22.10
C LEU A 379 -1.74 11.30 -21.60
N ALA A 380 -2.91 11.74 -21.13
CA ALA A 380 -3.93 10.88 -20.51
C ALA A 380 -4.35 9.73 -21.44
N SER A 381 -4.66 10.01 -22.71
CA SER A 381 -5.14 8.99 -23.65
C SER A 381 -4.15 7.86 -23.91
N GLN A 382 -2.85 8.16 -23.94
CA GLN A 382 -1.80 7.14 -24.14
C GLN A 382 -1.44 6.38 -22.85
N ASN A 383 -2.04 6.76 -21.71
CA ASN A 383 -1.82 6.13 -20.41
C ASN A 383 -3.08 5.45 -19.84
N LEU A 384 -4.20 5.42 -20.57
CA LEU A 384 -5.41 4.72 -20.14
C LEU A 384 -5.12 3.24 -19.89
N GLY A 385 -5.57 2.74 -18.73
CA GLY A 385 -5.39 1.35 -18.31
C GLY A 385 -3.95 0.99 -17.90
N ARG A 386 -3.01 1.94 -17.89
CA ARG A 386 -1.63 1.71 -17.45
C ARG A 386 -1.52 1.89 -15.93
N PHE A 387 -0.82 0.96 -15.28
CA PHE A 387 -0.53 0.97 -13.86
C PHE A 387 0.97 0.92 -13.64
N LYS A 388 1.44 1.57 -12.56
CA LYS A 388 2.85 1.58 -12.17
C LYS A 388 3.41 0.16 -12.16
N VAL A 389 4.58 -0.03 -12.76
CA VAL A 389 5.37 -1.26 -12.66
C VAL A 389 5.89 -1.35 -11.22
N PRO A 390 5.37 -2.28 -10.38
CA PRO A 390 5.78 -2.37 -8.99
C PRO A 390 7.18 -3.00 -8.89
N THR A 391 7.88 -2.71 -7.78
CA THR A 391 9.05 -3.54 -7.41
C THR A 391 8.63 -4.99 -7.21
N LEU A 392 9.52 -5.93 -7.55
CA LEU A 392 9.35 -7.35 -7.20
C LEU A 392 10.09 -7.73 -5.90
N ARG A 393 10.70 -6.76 -5.22
CA ARG A 393 11.22 -6.97 -3.87
C ARG A 393 10.10 -7.41 -2.95
N ASP A 394 10.33 -8.42 -2.14
CA ASP A 394 9.34 -9.01 -1.23
C ASP A 394 8.04 -9.52 -1.92
N VAL A 395 8.08 -9.72 -3.25
CA VAL A 395 6.90 -10.08 -4.04
C VAL A 395 6.25 -11.38 -3.55
N ASP A 396 7.03 -12.34 -3.05
CA ASP A 396 6.53 -13.61 -2.48
C ASP A 396 6.63 -13.68 -0.94
N LYS A 397 7.00 -12.57 -0.26
CA LYS A 397 7.07 -12.59 1.20
C LYS A 397 5.69 -12.85 1.80
N ARG A 398 5.60 -13.84 2.67
CA ARG A 398 4.37 -14.31 3.30
C ARG A 398 4.63 -14.91 4.68
N PRO A 399 3.69 -14.80 5.65
CA PRO A 399 3.89 -15.28 7.01
C PRO A 399 3.96 -16.81 7.11
N MET A 400 3.34 -17.53 6.14
CA MET A 400 3.31 -19.00 6.07
C MET A 400 3.13 -19.48 4.63
N PRO A 401 3.53 -20.70 4.28
CA PRO A 401 3.53 -21.19 2.90
C PRO A 401 2.15 -21.23 2.21
N ASP A 402 1.07 -21.45 2.96
CA ASP A 402 -0.30 -21.51 2.46
C ASP A 402 -1.02 -20.15 2.47
N PHE A 403 -0.33 -19.08 2.86
CA PHE A 403 -0.88 -17.72 2.82
C PHE A 403 -1.20 -17.31 1.40
N VAL A 404 -2.45 -16.95 1.13
CA VAL A 404 -2.86 -16.41 -0.16
C VAL A 404 -2.45 -14.94 -0.25
N LYS A 405 -1.65 -14.61 -1.26
CA LYS A 405 -1.24 -13.25 -1.59
C LYS A 405 -1.89 -12.83 -2.90
N ALA A 406 -2.49 -11.64 -2.93
CA ALA A 406 -3.11 -11.10 -4.13
C ALA A 406 -2.12 -10.28 -4.96
N TYR A 407 -2.27 -10.29 -6.29
CA TYR A 407 -1.39 -9.61 -7.24
C TYR A 407 -2.21 -8.78 -8.24
N ALA A 408 -1.55 -7.89 -8.97
CA ALA A 408 -2.07 -6.81 -9.78
C ALA A 408 -2.76 -5.71 -8.96
N HIS A 409 -3.12 -4.58 -9.60
CA HIS A 409 -3.71 -3.42 -8.93
C HIS A 409 -5.06 -3.72 -8.25
N ASN A 410 -5.85 -4.60 -8.84
CA ASN A 410 -7.18 -4.97 -8.34
C ASN A 410 -7.22 -6.32 -7.59
N GLY A 411 -6.05 -6.94 -7.33
CA GLY A 411 -5.97 -8.19 -6.60
C GLY A 411 -6.56 -9.41 -7.33
N TYR A 412 -6.69 -9.36 -8.63
CA TYR A 412 -7.27 -10.43 -9.45
C TYR A 412 -6.53 -11.76 -9.32
N PHE A 413 -5.19 -11.75 -9.40
CA PHE A 413 -4.39 -12.98 -9.29
C PHE A 413 -4.15 -13.37 -7.84
N LYS A 414 -4.19 -14.67 -7.54
CA LYS A 414 -4.09 -15.21 -6.17
C LYS A 414 -2.79 -15.98 -5.90
N SER A 415 -1.90 -16.06 -6.90
CA SER A 415 -0.56 -16.61 -6.76
C SER A 415 0.41 -16.04 -7.79
N LEU A 416 1.73 -16.13 -7.51
CA LEU A 416 2.76 -15.77 -8.50
C LEU A 416 2.67 -16.65 -9.75
N LYS A 417 2.39 -17.95 -9.58
CA LYS A 417 2.25 -18.85 -10.73
C LYS A 417 1.12 -18.40 -11.64
N GLN A 418 -0.02 -17.96 -11.06
CA GLN A 418 -1.17 -17.51 -11.85
C GLN A 418 -0.85 -16.25 -12.68
N ILE A 419 -0.17 -15.26 -12.10
CA ILE A 419 0.20 -14.04 -12.86
C ILE A 419 1.28 -14.33 -13.91
N VAL A 420 2.24 -15.22 -13.63
CA VAL A 420 3.24 -15.66 -14.63
C VAL A 420 2.57 -16.39 -15.78
N HIS A 421 1.62 -17.30 -15.48
CA HIS A 421 0.84 -17.99 -16.48
C HIS A 421 -0.01 -17.04 -17.32
N PHE A 422 -0.58 -16.00 -16.71
CA PHE A 422 -1.28 -14.94 -17.44
C PHE A 422 -0.34 -14.19 -18.41
N TYR A 423 0.85 -13.82 -17.95
CA TYR A 423 1.85 -13.18 -18.82
C TYR A 423 2.26 -14.06 -19.98
N ASN A 424 2.32 -15.38 -19.77
CA ASN A 424 2.64 -16.35 -20.78
C ASN A 424 1.50 -16.59 -21.79
N THR A 425 0.24 -16.55 -21.34
CA THR A 425 -0.88 -17.14 -22.11
C THR A 425 -2.07 -16.22 -22.37
N ARG A 426 -2.07 -14.96 -21.86
CA ARG A 426 -3.21 -14.03 -22.00
C ARG A 426 -3.76 -13.93 -23.43
N ASP A 427 -2.90 -13.91 -24.43
CA ASP A 427 -3.26 -13.73 -25.84
C ASP A 427 -3.25 -15.06 -26.62
N VAL A 428 -2.96 -16.19 -25.93
CA VAL A 428 -2.93 -17.55 -26.51
C VAL A 428 -4.20 -18.31 -26.15
N LEU A 429 -4.63 -18.24 -24.89
CA LEU A 429 -5.82 -18.94 -24.42
C LEU A 429 -7.10 -18.19 -24.84
N PRO A 430 -8.22 -18.92 -25.05
CA PRO A 430 -9.49 -18.32 -25.42
C PRO A 430 -10.05 -17.43 -24.30
N ARG A 431 -11.02 -16.58 -24.63
CA ARG A 431 -11.76 -15.79 -23.66
C ARG A 431 -12.86 -16.60 -23.00
N CYS A 432 -13.12 -16.34 -21.72
CA CYS A 432 -14.24 -16.87 -20.95
C CYS A 432 -14.94 -15.76 -20.14
N ALA A 433 -16.10 -16.11 -19.59
CA ALA A 433 -16.76 -15.25 -18.61
C ALA A 433 -15.97 -15.27 -17.26
N PRO A 434 -16.07 -14.22 -16.45
CA PRO A 434 -15.61 -14.27 -15.07
C PRO A 434 -16.21 -15.48 -14.32
N HIS A 435 -15.43 -16.08 -13.43
CA HIS A 435 -15.81 -17.28 -12.66
C HIS A 435 -16.06 -18.56 -13.50
N ASP A 436 -15.62 -18.60 -14.77
CA ASP A 436 -15.60 -19.87 -15.52
C ASP A 436 -14.67 -20.85 -14.79
N PRO A 437 -15.09 -22.13 -14.56
CA PRO A 437 -14.23 -23.11 -13.87
C PRO A 437 -12.86 -23.35 -14.51
N ARG A 438 -12.70 -22.98 -15.78
CA ARG A 438 -11.42 -23.09 -16.53
C ARG A 438 -10.58 -21.82 -16.48
N GLU A 439 -11.10 -20.75 -15.85
CA GLU A 439 -10.41 -19.48 -15.70
C GLU A 439 -9.04 -19.67 -15.03
N GLY A 440 -8.04 -19.02 -15.59
CA GLY A 440 -6.66 -19.14 -15.08
C GLY A 440 -5.91 -20.41 -15.46
N THR A 441 -6.55 -21.34 -16.21
CA THR A 441 -5.92 -22.59 -16.68
C THR A 441 -6.10 -22.82 -18.17
N ALA A 442 -7.30 -22.65 -18.71
CA ALA A 442 -7.61 -22.90 -20.12
C ALA A 442 -8.28 -21.70 -20.80
N CYS A 443 -8.57 -20.62 -20.07
CA CYS A 443 -9.10 -19.38 -20.63
C CYS A 443 -8.86 -18.21 -19.68
N TRP A 444 -8.98 -16.97 -20.18
CA TRP A 444 -8.92 -15.74 -19.40
C TRP A 444 -10.13 -14.86 -19.72
N PRO A 445 -10.71 -14.16 -18.73
CA PRO A 445 -11.70 -13.12 -18.98
C PRO A 445 -11.14 -12.00 -19.86
N ALA A 446 -12.04 -11.17 -20.39
CA ALA A 446 -11.61 -9.98 -21.12
C ALA A 446 -10.81 -9.04 -20.22
N PRO A 447 -9.81 -8.32 -20.76
CA PRO A 447 -9.18 -7.22 -20.04
C PRO A 447 -10.20 -6.19 -19.58
N GLU A 448 -9.99 -5.56 -18.43
CA GLU A 448 -10.82 -4.46 -17.94
C GLU A 448 -10.85 -3.30 -18.94
N THR A 449 -9.68 -2.98 -19.53
CA THR A 449 -9.58 -2.10 -20.71
C THR A 449 -8.50 -2.60 -21.67
N THR A 450 -8.76 -2.45 -22.98
CA THR A 450 -7.80 -2.79 -24.04
C THR A 450 -6.95 -1.62 -24.49
N ASP A 451 -7.23 -0.41 -23.97
CA ASP A 451 -6.48 0.79 -24.30
C ASP A 451 -5.01 0.65 -23.90
N ASN A 452 -4.10 0.96 -24.83
CA ASN A 452 -2.65 0.90 -24.60
C ASN A 452 -2.13 -0.45 -24.07
N MET A 453 -2.83 -1.54 -24.30
CA MET A 453 -2.48 -2.88 -23.80
C MET A 453 -1.14 -3.34 -24.37
N ASN A 454 -0.23 -3.75 -23.50
CA ASN A 454 1.08 -4.29 -23.86
C ASN A 454 0.94 -5.70 -24.44
N LYS A 455 1.14 -5.82 -25.75
CA LYS A 455 1.08 -7.08 -26.50
C LYS A 455 2.47 -7.61 -26.91
N SER A 456 3.52 -6.80 -26.75
CA SER A 456 4.87 -7.16 -27.19
C SER A 456 5.70 -7.88 -26.13
N LYS A 457 5.42 -7.58 -24.85
CA LYS A 457 6.17 -8.07 -23.71
C LYS A 457 5.38 -9.03 -22.81
N VAL A 458 4.06 -9.09 -22.98
CA VAL A 458 3.12 -9.86 -22.15
C VAL A 458 2.05 -10.47 -23.03
N GLY A 459 1.62 -11.70 -22.73
CA GLY A 459 0.46 -12.36 -23.33
C GLY A 459 0.78 -13.58 -24.20
N ASN A 460 2.02 -13.67 -24.70
CA ASN A 460 2.48 -14.82 -25.47
C ASN A 460 4.01 -14.94 -25.37
N LEU A 461 4.48 -15.62 -24.31
CA LEU A 461 5.92 -15.77 -24.06
C LEU A 461 6.45 -17.14 -24.52
N GLY A 462 5.57 -18.11 -24.79
CA GLY A 462 5.95 -19.44 -25.23
C GLY A 462 6.70 -20.26 -24.16
N LEU A 463 6.44 -20.01 -22.88
CA LEU A 463 7.05 -20.74 -21.77
C LEU A 463 6.36 -22.08 -21.55
N SER A 464 7.15 -23.11 -21.17
CA SER A 464 6.61 -24.34 -20.60
C SER A 464 6.18 -24.13 -19.15
N SER A 465 5.42 -25.11 -18.58
CA SER A 465 5.03 -25.04 -17.17
C SER A 465 6.22 -25.05 -16.22
N GLU A 466 7.28 -25.82 -16.57
CA GLU A 466 8.52 -25.89 -15.80
C GLU A 466 9.31 -24.58 -15.87
N GLU A 467 9.27 -23.88 -17.01
CA GLU A 467 9.87 -22.55 -17.16
C GLU A 467 9.12 -21.48 -16.34
N GLU A 468 7.79 -21.57 -16.27
CA GLU A 468 6.99 -20.72 -15.37
C GLU A 468 7.31 -21.01 -13.90
N ASP A 469 7.50 -22.28 -13.52
CA ASP A 469 7.90 -22.67 -12.14
C ASP A 469 9.30 -22.16 -11.80
N ALA A 470 10.23 -22.18 -12.75
CA ALA A 470 11.56 -21.63 -12.56
C ALA A 470 11.53 -20.10 -12.33
N LEU A 471 10.70 -19.38 -13.09
CA LEU A 471 10.48 -17.93 -12.86
C LEU A 471 9.93 -17.66 -11.47
N VAL A 472 8.96 -18.44 -10.98
CA VAL A 472 8.44 -18.31 -9.62
C VAL A 472 9.54 -18.57 -8.60
N ALA A 473 10.33 -19.64 -8.77
CA ALA A 473 11.45 -19.94 -7.88
C ALA A 473 12.48 -18.80 -7.83
N PHE A 474 12.78 -18.18 -8.96
CA PHE A 474 13.64 -16.99 -8.97
C PHE A 474 13.01 -15.83 -8.20
N MET A 475 11.74 -15.48 -8.44
CA MET A 475 11.08 -14.36 -7.76
C MET A 475 11.00 -14.57 -6.24
N GLN A 476 10.95 -15.79 -5.75
CA GLN A 476 11.02 -16.12 -4.33
C GLN A 476 12.35 -15.74 -3.70
N THR A 477 13.45 -15.73 -4.49
CA THR A 477 14.76 -15.29 -4.02
C THR A 477 14.86 -13.78 -3.74
N LEU A 478 13.84 -13.00 -4.10
CA LEU A 478 13.77 -11.55 -3.90
C LEU A 478 13.18 -11.16 -2.53
N THR A 479 12.90 -12.14 -1.69
CA THR A 479 12.36 -11.94 -0.33
C THR A 479 13.46 -11.62 0.66
N ASP A 480 13.32 -10.51 1.38
CA ASP A 480 14.26 -10.04 2.39
C ASP A 480 14.28 -10.92 3.66
N GLY A 481 15.40 -10.85 4.36
CA GLY A 481 15.65 -11.62 5.58
C GLY A 481 16.34 -12.96 5.32
N PHE A 482 16.95 -13.17 4.16
CA PHE A 482 17.73 -14.38 3.86
C PHE A 482 19.02 -14.43 4.69
N VAL A 483 19.20 -15.54 5.40
CA VAL A 483 20.43 -15.84 6.15
C VAL A 483 21.25 -16.88 5.38
N PRO A 484 22.42 -16.52 4.82
CA PRO A 484 23.31 -17.48 4.19
C PRO A 484 23.71 -18.59 5.18
N ALA A 485 23.75 -19.83 4.73
CA ALA A 485 24.31 -20.91 5.53
C ALA A 485 25.76 -20.57 5.89
N ALA A 486 26.16 -20.75 7.16
CA ALA A 486 27.53 -20.58 7.57
C ALA A 486 28.43 -21.47 6.68
N ARG A 487 29.48 -20.91 6.10
CA ARG A 487 30.49 -21.74 5.40
C ARG A 487 31.11 -22.65 6.44
N GLN A 488 30.89 -23.96 6.27
CA GLN A 488 31.58 -25.00 7.05
C GLN A 488 33.07 -24.98 6.73
#